data_d6c0066f337c867cc187e6b01ffd7cdc
#
_entry.id   d6c0066f337c867cc187e6b01ffd7cdc
#
_cell.length_a   1.000
_cell.length_b   1.000
_cell.length_c   1.000
_cell.angle_alpha   90.00
_cell.angle_beta   90.00
_cell.angle_gamma   90.00
#
_symmetry.space_group_name_H-M   'P 1'
#
loop_
_entity.id
_entity.type
_entity.pdbx_description
1 polymer ?
#
loop_
_entity_poly.entity_id
_entity_poly.type
_entity_poly.pdbx_seq_one_letter_code
_entity_poly.pdbx_strand_id
1 'polypeptide(L)'
;MILKAPFSSARYVLLPAALLTFSGFSLAQDACPNRGQLDTAYCDANNDLVADLPANKSRHRDPSTLVWAYTPVEDPAVYANIFKPFTDHLEKCVGKKTVYYPVQSNAAEIEAMRSGRLHFAGFSTGPTGFAVNMAGAVPFAAKGVGTEVRGYNLLAIVKSGSSFQKLGDLKGK
;
A
#
# COMPACT_ATOMS: atom_id res chain seq x y z
N MET A 1 7.91 4.21 -81.51
CA MET A 1 9.21 4.56 -80.92
C MET A 1 9.21 3.89 -79.55
N ILE A 2 9.85 2.69 -79.47
CA ILE A 2 9.79 1.79 -78.34
C ILE A 2 11.13 1.94 -77.59
N LEU A 3 11.09 2.50 -76.34
CA LEU A 3 12.26 2.58 -75.51
C LEU A 3 12.33 1.34 -74.58
N LYS A 4 13.38 0.50 -74.81
CA LYS A 4 13.74 -0.58 -73.91
C LYS A 4 14.54 -0.06 -72.76
N ALA A 5 14.09 -0.35 -71.53
CA ALA A 5 14.87 -0.13 -70.32
C ALA A 5 15.71 -1.39 -69.98
N PRO A 6 16.95 -1.23 -69.46
CA PRO A 6 17.80 -2.38 -69.15
C PRO A 6 17.45 -2.97 -67.79
N PHE A 7 17.42 -4.29 -67.72
CA PHE A 7 17.32 -5.06 -66.45
C PHE A 7 18.61 -4.94 -65.70
N SER A 8 18.50 -4.33 -64.46
CA SER A 8 19.57 -4.33 -63.48
C SER A 8 19.39 -5.56 -62.58
N SER A 9 20.37 -6.46 -62.62
CA SER A 9 20.44 -7.65 -61.73
C SER A 9 20.79 -7.25 -60.30
N ALA A 10 19.81 -7.21 -59.43
CA ALA A 10 19.99 -7.01 -57.99
C ALA A 10 20.61 -8.29 -57.40
N ARG A 11 21.83 -8.21 -56.94
CA ARG A 11 22.49 -9.23 -56.12
C ARG A 11 21.91 -9.18 -54.69
N TYR A 12 21.15 -10.19 -54.34
CA TYR A 12 20.71 -10.38 -52.95
C TYR A 12 21.89 -10.82 -52.10
N VAL A 13 22.36 -9.92 -51.21
CA VAL A 13 23.30 -10.27 -50.16
C VAL A 13 22.48 -10.88 -49.03
N LEU A 14 22.60 -12.17 -48.81
CA LEU A 14 22.05 -12.89 -47.69
C LEU A 14 22.87 -12.51 -46.44
N LEU A 15 22.35 -11.61 -45.61
CA LEU A 15 22.87 -11.37 -44.27
C LEU A 15 22.40 -12.51 -43.36
N PRO A 16 23.30 -13.16 -42.59
CA PRO A 16 22.88 -14.14 -41.61
C PRO A 16 22.12 -13.41 -40.46
N ALA A 17 20.86 -13.79 -40.25
CA ALA A 17 20.08 -13.38 -39.10
C ALA A 17 20.71 -13.98 -37.83
N ALA A 18 21.47 -13.19 -37.11
CA ALA A 18 21.93 -13.54 -35.75
C ALA A 18 20.70 -13.64 -34.86
N LEU A 19 20.28 -14.85 -34.52
CA LEU A 19 19.31 -15.09 -33.42
C LEU A 19 19.95 -14.66 -32.11
N LEU A 20 19.62 -13.44 -31.67
CA LEU A 20 19.85 -13.01 -30.30
C LEU A 20 18.89 -13.80 -29.41
N THR A 21 19.37 -14.89 -28.81
CA THR A 21 18.68 -15.56 -27.72
C THR A 21 18.66 -14.59 -26.52
N PHE A 22 17.56 -13.88 -26.35
CA PHE A 22 17.26 -13.19 -25.10
C PHE A 22 17.11 -14.27 -24.02
N SER A 23 18.19 -14.55 -23.30
CA SER A 23 18.11 -15.25 -22.03
C SER A 23 17.31 -14.36 -21.09
N GLY A 24 16.01 -14.61 -21.00
CA GLY A 24 15.15 -13.97 -20.01
C GLY A 24 15.69 -14.34 -18.64
N PHE A 25 16.29 -13.38 -17.94
CA PHE A 25 16.47 -13.47 -16.50
C PHE A 25 15.06 -13.54 -15.89
N SER A 26 14.54 -14.75 -15.71
CA SER A 26 13.46 -14.99 -14.77
C SER A 26 14.02 -14.62 -13.41
N LEU A 27 13.67 -13.43 -12.89
CA LEU A 27 13.78 -13.16 -11.48
C LEU A 27 12.90 -14.23 -10.82
N ALA A 28 13.52 -15.22 -10.22
CA ALA A 28 12.83 -16.21 -9.40
C ALA A 28 12.11 -15.41 -8.31
N GLN A 29 10.83 -15.27 -8.47
CA GLN A 29 9.97 -14.73 -7.42
C GLN A 29 10.03 -15.77 -6.31
N ASP A 30 10.54 -15.39 -5.14
CA ASP A 30 10.64 -16.30 -4.01
C ASP A 30 9.30 -17.03 -3.86
N ALA A 31 9.35 -18.36 -3.87
CA ALA A 31 8.13 -19.17 -3.79
C ALA A 31 7.42 -18.85 -2.48
N CYS A 32 6.24 -18.23 -2.58
CA CYS A 32 5.41 -17.94 -1.42
C CYS A 32 4.51 -19.15 -1.13
N PRO A 33 4.75 -19.91 -0.04
CA PRO A 33 3.99 -21.10 0.30
C PRO A 33 2.56 -20.79 0.71
N ASN A 34 2.32 -19.63 1.31
CA ASN A 34 1.01 -19.14 1.69
C ASN A 34 0.97 -17.60 1.50
N ARG A 35 -0.16 -17.10 1.05
CA ARG A 35 -0.38 -15.67 0.88
C ARG A 35 -1.67 -15.20 1.53
N GLY A 36 -2.63 -16.09 1.74
CA GLY A 36 -3.95 -15.71 2.23
C GLY A 36 -4.59 -14.66 1.31
N GLN A 37 -4.99 -13.52 1.90
CA GLN A 37 -5.60 -12.39 1.20
C GLN A 37 -4.61 -11.26 0.88
N LEU A 38 -3.32 -11.45 1.13
CA LEU A 38 -2.30 -10.45 0.83
C LEU A 38 -2.16 -10.21 -0.69
N ASP A 39 -1.83 -8.98 -1.07
CA ASP A 39 -1.43 -8.64 -2.44
C ASP A 39 -0.26 -9.52 -2.90
N THR A 40 -0.15 -9.71 -4.22
CA THR A 40 0.87 -10.57 -4.84
C THR A 40 2.31 -10.18 -4.53
N ALA A 41 2.53 -8.95 -4.07
CA ALA A 41 3.84 -8.46 -3.67
C ALA A 41 4.33 -9.02 -2.32
N TYR A 42 3.43 -9.61 -1.52
CA TYR A 42 3.69 -10.05 -0.14
C TYR A 42 3.52 -11.56 0.02
N CYS A 43 4.08 -12.07 1.10
CA CYS A 43 3.96 -13.46 1.52
C CYS A 43 3.67 -13.53 3.01
N ASP A 44 2.91 -14.54 3.41
CA ASP A 44 2.62 -14.92 4.81
C ASP A 44 2.95 -16.40 4.97
N ALA A 45 4.24 -16.72 5.04
CA ALA A 45 4.71 -18.10 5.08
C ALA A 45 4.39 -18.80 6.40
N ASN A 46 4.31 -18.03 7.49
CA ASN A 46 4.04 -18.51 8.84
C ASN A 46 2.54 -18.58 9.19
N ASN A 47 1.68 -18.08 8.30
CA ASN A 47 0.22 -18.06 8.43
C ASN A 47 -0.28 -17.27 9.65
N ASP A 48 0.33 -16.11 9.91
CA ASP A 48 -0.08 -15.18 10.98
C ASP A 48 -0.96 -14.03 10.49
N LEU A 49 -1.35 -14.05 9.21
CA LEU A 49 -2.24 -13.11 8.51
C LEU A 49 -1.62 -11.74 8.21
N VAL A 50 -0.31 -11.59 8.36
CA VAL A 50 0.42 -10.37 7.99
C VAL A 50 1.59 -10.69 7.06
N ALA A 51 2.11 -9.66 6.40
CA ALA A 51 3.21 -9.84 5.47
C ALA A 51 4.53 -10.12 6.19
N ASP A 52 5.23 -11.17 5.76
CA ASP A 52 6.59 -11.46 6.21
C ASP A 52 7.60 -10.45 5.67
N LEU A 53 8.69 -10.27 6.41
CA LEU A 53 9.85 -9.57 5.89
C LEU A 53 10.43 -10.35 4.69
N PRO A 54 10.71 -9.67 3.57
CA PRO A 54 11.36 -10.31 2.44
C PRO A 54 12.69 -10.96 2.83
N ALA A 55 12.91 -12.24 2.48
CA ALA A 55 14.18 -12.92 2.72
C ALA A 55 15.36 -12.20 2.03
N ASN A 56 15.12 -11.63 0.87
CA ASN A 56 16.11 -10.81 0.17
C ASN A 56 16.25 -9.42 0.82
N LYS A 57 17.34 -9.21 1.53
CA LYS A 57 17.66 -7.95 2.22
C LYS A 57 17.73 -6.72 1.30
N SER A 58 17.97 -6.89 -0.01
CA SER A 58 17.96 -5.78 -0.97
C SER A 58 16.57 -5.17 -1.16
N ARG A 59 15.52 -5.88 -0.77
CA ARG A 59 14.14 -5.40 -0.77
C ARG A 59 13.76 -4.63 0.51
N HIS A 60 14.59 -4.68 1.55
CA HIS A 60 14.36 -3.93 2.76
C HIS A 60 14.56 -2.43 2.51
N ARG A 61 13.71 -1.63 3.10
CA ARG A 61 13.81 -0.16 3.04
C ARG A 61 14.23 0.36 4.40
N ASP A 62 15.26 1.20 4.42
CA ASP A 62 15.73 1.91 5.61
C ASP A 62 15.86 3.41 5.31
N PRO A 63 14.73 4.14 5.22
CA PRO A 63 14.73 5.55 4.86
C PRO A 63 15.39 6.41 5.95
N SER A 64 16.07 7.47 5.55
CA SER A 64 16.65 8.47 6.47
C SER A 64 15.58 9.35 7.13
N THR A 65 14.42 9.47 6.49
CA THR A 65 13.27 10.21 7.00
C THR A 65 12.07 9.26 7.07
N LEU A 66 11.48 9.13 8.24
CA LEU A 66 10.22 8.42 8.42
C LEU A 66 9.05 9.35 8.14
N VAL A 67 8.09 8.86 7.36
CA VAL A 67 6.85 9.56 7.07
C VAL A 67 5.71 8.78 7.71
N TRP A 68 4.84 9.49 8.43
CA TRP A 68 3.71 8.87 9.08
C TRP A 68 2.42 9.65 8.86
N ALA A 69 1.28 8.96 8.94
CA ALA A 69 -0.04 9.52 8.78
C ALA A 69 -1.00 9.01 9.85
N TYR A 70 -2.15 9.65 9.94
CA TYR A 70 -3.25 9.22 10.78
C TYR A 70 -4.54 9.23 9.97
N THR A 71 -5.39 8.23 10.19
CA THR A 71 -6.71 8.12 9.54
C THR A 71 -7.46 9.46 9.58
N PRO A 72 -7.92 10.00 8.44
CA PRO A 72 -8.55 11.34 8.38
C PRO A 72 -9.97 11.27 8.96
N VAL A 73 -10.13 11.71 10.20
CA VAL A 73 -11.43 11.86 10.88
C VAL A 73 -11.88 13.31 10.84
N GLU A 74 -10.92 14.24 10.98
CA GLU A 74 -11.08 15.68 10.94
C GLU A 74 -10.24 16.26 9.81
N ASP A 75 -10.27 17.59 9.64
CA ASP A 75 -9.39 18.27 8.71
C ASP A 75 -7.91 17.91 8.99
N PRO A 76 -7.19 17.34 8.02
CA PRO A 76 -5.80 16.93 8.21
C PRO A 76 -4.87 18.05 8.69
N ALA A 77 -5.16 19.31 8.38
CA ALA A 77 -4.38 20.46 8.82
C ALA A 77 -4.43 20.66 10.36
N VAL A 78 -5.55 20.30 10.99
CA VAL A 78 -5.70 20.36 12.45
C VAL A 78 -4.77 19.37 13.14
N TYR A 79 -4.55 18.22 12.53
CA TYR A 79 -3.71 17.18 13.13
C TYR A 79 -2.23 17.50 13.14
N ALA A 80 -1.71 18.30 12.23
CA ALA A 80 -0.29 18.63 12.18
C ALA A 80 0.21 19.24 13.50
N ASN A 81 -0.57 20.15 14.09
CA ASN A 81 -0.24 20.79 15.37
C ASN A 81 -0.51 19.85 16.56
N ILE A 82 -1.62 19.13 16.54
CA ILE A 82 -2.00 18.20 17.64
C ILE A 82 -0.97 17.07 17.76
N PHE A 83 -0.49 16.54 16.64
CA PHE A 83 0.47 15.44 16.62
C PHE A 83 1.93 15.87 16.67
N LYS A 84 2.23 17.17 16.71
CA LYS A 84 3.62 17.61 16.80
C LYS A 84 4.38 17.00 17.99
N PRO A 85 3.85 16.98 19.23
CA PRO A 85 4.55 16.35 20.35
C PRO A 85 4.80 14.85 20.13
N PHE A 86 3.87 14.15 19.49
CA PHE A 86 4.02 12.74 19.16
C PHE A 86 5.10 12.54 18.07
N THR A 87 5.11 13.38 17.05
CA THR A 87 6.13 13.35 15.98
C THR A 87 7.53 13.59 16.56
N ASP A 88 7.67 14.60 17.43
CA ASP A 88 8.94 14.92 18.09
C ASP A 88 9.42 13.77 19.00
N HIS A 89 8.48 13.10 19.68
CA HIS A 89 8.78 11.92 20.50
C HIS A 89 9.28 10.75 19.65
N LEU A 90 8.60 10.44 18.54
CA LEU A 90 9.01 9.40 17.62
C LEU A 90 10.41 9.67 17.06
N GLU A 91 10.68 10.89 16.61
CA GLU A 91 11.98 11.29 16.09
C GLU A 91 13.11 11.00 17.09
N LYS A 92 12.88 11.33 18.38
CA LYS A 92 13.82 11.03 19.46
C LYS A 92 14.01 9.54 19.70
N CYS A 93 12.91 8.76 19.66
CA CYS A 93 12.94 7.32 19.92
C CYS A 93 13.65 6.53 18.83
N VAL A 94 13.40 6.90 17.57
CA VAL A 94 13.92 6.13 16.41
C VAL A 94 15.25 6.66 15.89
N GLY A 95 15.68 7.84 16.35
CA GLY A 95 16.92 8.49 15.89
C GLY A 95 16.90 8.92 14.42
N LYS A 96 15.73 9.09 13.84
CA LYS A 96 15.54 9.50 12.44
C LYS A 96 14.57 10.67 12.36
N LYS A 97 14.80 11.56 11.41
CA LYS A 97 13.83 12.61 11.09
C LYS A 97 12.45 11.99 10.85
N THR A 98 11.43 12.53 11.51
CA THR A 98 10.05 12.03 11.41
C THR A 98 9.12 13.15 10.97
N VAL A 99 8.28 12.88 9.98
CA VAL A 99 7.38 13.86 9.36
C VAL A 99 5.96 13.33 9.33
N TYR A 100 5.02 14.16 9.80
CA TYR A 100 3.59 13.90 9.62
C TYR A 100 3.18 14.25 8.18
N TYR A 101 2.47 13.33 7.53
CA TYR A 101 1.94 13.50 6.18
C TYR A 101 0.40 13.55 6.23
N PRO A 102 -0.22 14.70 5.97
CA PRO A 102 -1.68 14.82 5.95
C PRO A 102 -2.27 14.07 4.77
N VAL A 103 -3.18 13.16 5.03
CA VAL A 103 -3.92 12.38 4.01
C VAL A 103 -5.39 12.79 3.99
N GLN A 104 -6.02 12.74 2.81
CA GLN A 104 -7.40 13.16 2.62
C GLN A 104 -8.41 12.00 2.72
N SER A 105 -7.93 10.75 2.68
CA SER A 105 -8.77 9.57 2.77
C SER A 105 -7.98 8.35 3.22
N ASN A 106 -8.66 7.36 3.77
CA ASN A 106 -8.06 6.07 4.10
C ASN A 106 -7.47 5.37 2.85
N ALA A 107 -8.10 5.51 1.69
CA ALA A 107 -7.58 4.94 0.45
C ALA A 107 -6.25 5.60 0.04
N ALA A 108 -6.14 6.93 0.17
CA ALA A 108 -4.90 7.65 -0.10
C ALA A 108 -3.79 7.28 0.90
N GLU A 109 -4.15 7.02 2.16
CA GLU A 109 -3.23 6.57 3.21
C GLU A 109 -2.66 5.19 2.89
N ILE A 110 -3.51 4.23 2.54
CA ILE A 110 -3.12 2.87 2.14
C ILE A 110 -2.24 2.89 0.88
N GLU A 111 -2.61 3.68 -0.13
CA GLU A 111 -1.83 3.78 -1.37
C GLU A 111 -0.48 4.47 -1.16
N ALA A 112 -0.40 5.46 -0.26
CA ALA A 112 0.87 6.07 0.13
C ALA A 112 1.80 5.04 0.80
N MET A 113 1.26 4.16 1.63
CA MET A 113 2.00 3.06 2.26
C MET A 113 2.42 2.01 1.23
N ARG A 114 1.51 1.57 0.38
CA ARG A 114 1.76 0.60 -0.69
C ARG A 114 2.87 1.05 -1.65
N SER A 115 2.90 2.34 -1.97
CA SER A 115 3.94 2.94 -2.82
C SER A 115 5.26 3.25 -2.10
N GLY A 116 5.38 2.97 -0.80
CA GLY A 116 6.57 3.23 0.01
C GLY A 116 6.82 4.70 0.35
N ARG A 117 5.82 5.57 0.17
CA ARG A 117 5.87 6.99 0.59
C ARG A 117 5.47 7.20 2.04
N LEU A 118 4.76 6.25 2.63
CA LEU A 118 4.33 6.24 4.01
C LEU A 118 4.92 5.00 4.70
N HIS A 119 5.52 5.18 5.87
CA HIS A 119 6.27 4.13 6.54
C HIS A 119 5.52 3.54 7.74
N PHE A 120 4.74 4.36 8.45
CA PHE A 120 3.81 3.89 9.47
C PHE A 120 2.58 4.79 9.54
N ALA A 121 1.48 4.25 10.06
CA ALA A 121 0.21 4.96 10.10
C ALA A 121 -0.68 4.52 11.25
N GLY A 122 -1.56 5.43 11.68
CA GLY A 122 -2.62 5.12 12.61
C GLY A 122 -3.93 4.89 11.87
N PHE A 123 -4.27 3.65 11.58
CA PHE A 123 -5.52 3.27 10.92
C PHE A 123 -6.66 3.08 11.92
N SER A 124 -7.88 3.37 11.49
CA SER A 124 -9.09 2.90 12.17
C SER A 124 -9.35 1.43 11.84
N THR A 125 -10.26 0.77 12.57
CA THR A 125 -10.49 -0.69 12.50
C THR A 125 -10.75 -1.21 11.08
N GLY A 126 -11.64 -0.55 10.31
CA GLY A 126 -11.97 -0.99 8.95
C GLY A 126 -10.77 -0.91 7.99
N PRO A 127 -10.13 0.27 7.82
CA PRO A 127 -8.98 0.43 6.96
C PRO A 127 -7.77 -0.44 7.31
N THR A 128 -7.61 -0.86 8.58
CA THR A 128 -6.47 -1.72 8.99
C THR A 128 -6.39 -2.99 8.16
N GLY A 129 -7.51 -3.72 7.97
CA GLY A 129 -7.51 -4.95 7.16
C GLY A 129 -7.09 -4.71 5.71
N PHE A 130 -7.51 -3.59 5.13
CA PHE A 130 -7.06 -3.21 3.77
C PHE A 130 -5.58 -2.84 3.74
N ALA A 131 -5.07 -2.13 4.74
CA ALA A 131 -3.65 -1.80 4.83
C ALA A 131 -2.78 -3.07 4.94
N VAL A 132 -3.20 -4.05 5.75
CA VAL A 132 -2.54 -5.36 5.85
C VAL A 132 -2.52 -6.06 4.49
N ASN A 133 -3.68 -6.22 3.85
CA ASN A 133 -3.79 -7.01 2.63
C ASN A 133 -3.16 -6.33 1.42
N MET A 134 -3.36 -5.02 1.25
CA MET A 134 -2.96 -4.30 0.03
C MET A 134 -1.59 -3.63 0.12
N ALA A 135 -1.17 -3.24 1.32
CA ALA A 135 0.08 -2.51 1.53
C ALA A 135 1.11 -3.29 2.37
N GLY A 136 0.80 -4.52 2.78
CA GLY A 136 1.68 -5.34 3.61
C GLY A 136 1.95 -4.73 4.98
N ALA A 137 1.01 -3.94 5.51
CA ALA A 137 1.15 -3.33 6.82
C ALA A 137 1.16 -4.39 7.92
N VAL A 138 2.08 -4.25 8.88
CA VAL A 138 2.16 -5.10 10.06
C VAL A 138 1.67 -4.32 11.27
N PRO A 139 0.50 -4.65 11.85
CA PRO A 139 0.03 -4.01 13.07
C PRO A 139 0.98 -4.30 14.24
N PHE A 140 1.46 -3.28 14.93
CA PHE A 140 2.40 -3.43 16.05
C PHE A 140 1.92 -2.78 17.35
N ALA A 141 0.88 -1.93 17.29
CA ALA A 141 0.31 -1.27 18.46
C ALA A 141 -1.17 -0.94 18.24
N ALA A 142 -1.92 -0.84 19.30
CA ALA A 142 -3.30 -0.37 19.30
C ALA A 142 -3.50 0.75 20.33
N LYS A 143 -4.43 1.67 20.04
CA LYS A 143 -4.80 2.70 21.00
C LYS A 143 -5.61 2.08 22.15
N GLY A 144 -5.25 2.45 23.37
CA GLY A 144 -5.92 1.98 24.58
C GLY A 144 -5.83 2.99 25.73
N VAL A 145 -6.34 2.61 26.86
CA VAL A 145 -6.18 3.33 28.13
C VAL A 145 -5.63 2.33 29.15
N GLY A 146 -4.43 2.61 29.66
CA GLY A 146 -3.71 1.63 30.46
C GLY A 146 -3.40 0.37 29.64
N THR A 147 -3.84 -0.79 30.10
CA THR A 147 -3.67 -2.09 29.44
C THR A 147 -4.88 -2.51 28.60
N GLU A 148 -5.93 -1.70 28.55
CA GLU A 148 -7.17 -2.03 27.83
C GLU A 148 -7.25 -1.36 26.48
N VAL A 149 -7.49 -2.16 25.43
CA VAL A 149 -7.86 -1.66 24.10
C VAL A 149 -9.34 -1.27 24.13
N ARG A 150 -9.65 0.00 23.90
CA ARG A 150 -11.03 0.49 23.84
C ARG A 150 -11.54 0.44 22.41
N GLY A 151 -12.69 -0.22 22.24
CA GLY A 151 -13.46 -0.17 21.00
C GLY A 151 -14.38 1.06 20.94
N TYR A 152 -15.14 1.14 19.87
CA TYR A 152 -16.21 2.11 19.66
C TYR A 152 -17.43 1.40 19.08
N ASN A 153 -18.60 2.05 19.21
CA ASN A 153 -19.85 1.50 18.68
C ASN A 153 -20.15 2.13 17.31
N LEU A 154 -20.63 1.31 16.38
CA LEU A 154 -21.25 1.80 15.17
C LEU A 154 -22.70 2.20 15.51
N LEU A 155 -23.07 3.43 15.18
CA LEU A 155 -24.43 3.95 15.37
C LEU A 155 -25.05 4.24 14.02
N ALA A 156 -26.23 3.69 13.78
CA ALA A 156 -27.06 4.12 12.67
C ALA A 156 -27.90 5.33 13.12
N ILE A 157 -27.75 6.44 12.44
CA ILE A 157 -28.46 7.69 12.76
C ILE A 157 -29.48 7.97 11.67
N VAL A 158 -30.70 8.30 12.06
CA VAL A 158 -31.78 8.72 11.15
C VAL A 158 -32.30 10.09 11.55
N LYS A 159 -32.97 10.77 10.61
CA LYS A 159 -33.55 12.09 10.88
C LYS A 159 -34.60 11.99 12.01
N SER A 160 -34.63 12.97 12.89
CA SER A 160 -35.66 13.09 13.93
C SER A 160 -37.07 13.06 13.30
N GLY A 161 -37.94 12.27 13.90
CA GLY A 161 -39.29 12.06 13.35
C GLY A 161 -39.37 11.06 12.17
N SER A 162 -38.28 10.38 11.82
CA SER A 162 -38.27 9.28 10.87
C SER A 162 -39.09 8.10 11.38
N SER A 163 -39.75 7.38 10.47
CA SER A 163 -40.44 6.11 10.76
C SER A 163 -39.51 4.93 10.99
N PHE A 164 -38.22 5.09 10.74
CA PHE A 164 -37.21 4.04 10.92
C PHE A 164 -36.87 3.87 12.41
N GLN A 165 -37.16 2.71 12.98
CA GLN A 165 -36.95 2.41 14.39
C GLN A 165 -35.88 1.32 14.61
N LYS A 166 -35.53 0.55 13.57
CA LYS A 166 -34.57 -0.56 13.61
C LYS A 166 -33.86 -0.69 12.27
N LEU A 167 -32.70 -1.34 12.26
CA LEU A 167 -31.87 -1.52 11.05
C LEU A 167 -32.66 -2.20 9.89
N GLY A 168 -33.58 -3.11 10.21
CA GLY A 168 -34.42 -3.78 9.19
C GLY A 168 -35.27 -2.81 8.38
N ASP A 169 -35.65 -1.66 8.96
CA ASP A 169 -36.50 -0.68 8.28
C ASP A 169 -35.70 0.08 7.17
N LEU A 170 -34.37 0.00 7.18
CA LEU A 170 -33.47 0.61 6.19
C LEU A 170 -33.27 -0.28 4.97
N LYS A 171 -33.79 -1.51 4.94
CA LYS A 171 -33.63 -2.42 3.82
C LYS A 171 -34.20 -1.82 2.54
N GLY A 172 -33.35 -1.65 1.51
CA GLY A 172 -33.78 -1.12 0.20
C GLY A 172 -34.02 0.39 0.17
N LYS A 173 -33.47 1.15 1.15
CA LYS A 173 -33.56 2.63 1.22
C LYS A 173 -32.24 3.26 0.87
#